data_ec57fd2f49319f22f97d08f34bb7c58e
#
_entry.id   ec57fd2f49319f22f97d08f34bb7c58e
#
_cell.length_a   1.000
_cell.length_b   1.000
_cell.length_c   1.000
_cell.angle_alpha   90.00
_cell.angle_beta   90.00
_cell.angle_gamma   90.00
#
_symmetry.space_group_name_H-M   'P 1'
#
loop_
_entity.id
_entity.type
_entity.pdbx_description
1 polymer ?
#
loop_
_entity_poly.entity_id
_entity_poly.type
_entity_poly.pdbx_seq_one_letter_code
_entity_poly.pdbx_strand_id
1 'polypeptide(L)'
;ANGFPRESGFDITVASEIMAILCLANDMADLQARLGAIIIGCRRDKSAVTCADIQADGAMTVLLKEAMQPNLVQTLEHNPAFIHGGPFANIAHGCNSVIATRSAMKLSEYVITEAGFGADLGAEKFFDIKCRKAGLAPKCVVLVATIRALKMNGGVKKEELGEENVSAVRQSTLFSIPVQAAKNQADTAPTPATSSNRPASGRV
;
A
#
# COMPACT_ATOMS: atom_id res chain seq x y z
N ALA A 1 -1.27 37.57 8.21
CA ALA A 1 -0.71 36.33 7.72
C ALA A 1 0.77 36.53 7.44
N ASN A 2 1.61 35.73 8.08
CA ASN A 2 3.06 35.93 8.06
C ASN A 2 3.76 34.85 7.22
N GLY A 3 3.23 34.56 6.04
CA GLY A 3 3.80 33.56 5.14
C GLY A 3 3.93 34.06 3.72
N PHE A 4 4.62 33.27 2.91
CA PHE A 4 4.64 33.51 1.47
C PHE A 4 3.35 33.00 0.86
N PRO A 5 2.76 33.70 -0.13
CA PRO A 5 1.66 33.17 -0.91
C PRO A 5 2.09 31.85 -1.58
N ARG A 6 1.26 30.82 -1.46
CA ARG A 6 1.44 29.54 -2.15
C ARG A 6 0.09 28.98 -2.52
N GLU A 7 0.02 28.34 -3.66
CA GLU A 7 -1.11 27.50 -4.00
C GLU A 7 -0.96 26.15 -3.30
N SER A 8 -2.06 25.64 -2.75
CA SER A 8 -2.09 24.35 -2.07
C SER A 8 -3.48 23.77 -2.20
N GLY A 9 -3.57 22.49 -2.42
CA GLY A 9 -4.83 21.78 -2.51
C GLY A 9 -4.66 20.35 -3.01
N PHE A 10 -5.76 19.64 -3.05
CA PHE A 10 -5.87 18.31 -3.67
C PHE A 10 -7.31 18.13 -4.17
N ASP A 11 -7.46 17.42 -5.27
CA ASP A 11 -8.77 17.24 -5.92
C ASP A 11 -9.71 16.33 -5.13
N ILE A 12 -9.15 15.34 -4.42
CA ILE A 12 -9.91 14.43 -3.57
C ILE A 12 -9.13 14.09 -2.29
N THR A 13 -9.87 13.81 -1.22
CA THR A 13 -9.31 13.54 0.12
C THR A 13 -8.33 12.37 0.16
N VAL A 14 -8.57 11.32 -0.62
CA VAL A 14 -7.72 10.12 -0.67
C VAL A 14 -6.36 10.39 -1.33
N ALA A 15 -6.22 11.47 -2.09
CA ALA A 15 -4.97 11.93 -2.67
C ALA A 15 -4.17 12.78 -1.67
N SER A 16 -3.98 12.28 -0.46
CA SER A 16 -3.28 12.98 0.62
C SER A 16 -2.24 12.11 1.30
N GLU A 17 -1.21 12.73 1.86
CA GLU A 17 -0.21 12.06 2.69
C GLU A 17 -0.84 11.37 3.91
N ILE A 18 -1.90 11.96 4.47
CA ILE A 18 -2.62 11.41 5.62
C ILE A 18 -3.21 10.03 5.30
N MET A 19 -3.80 9.85 4.11
CA MET A 19 -4.34 8.55 3.68
C MET A 19 -3.21 7.51 3.53
N ALA A 20 -2.07 7.89 3.00
CA ALA A 20 -0.90 7.00 2.88
C ALA A 20 -0.39 6.58 4.26
N ILE A 21 -0.30 7.53 5.20
CA ILE A 21 0.09 7.29 6.60
C ILE A 21 -0.88 6.33 7.28
N LEU A 22 -2.19 6.59 7.19
CA LEU A 22 -3.24 5.73 7.75
C LEU A 22 -3.12 4.29 7.27
N CYS A 23 -2.89 4.12 5.97
CA CYS A 23 -2.80 2.78 5.36
C CYS A 23 -1.53 2.02 5.71
N LEU A 24 -0.46 2.72 6.08
CA LEU A 24 0.83 2.13 6.46
C LEU A 24 1.06 2.04 7.97
N ALA A 25 0.18 2.64 8.78
CA ALA A 25 0.27 2.58 10.23
C ALA A 25 -0.05 1.18 10.77
N ASN A 26 0.63 0.81 11.86
CA ASN A 26 0.44 -0.48 12.53
C ASN A 26 -0.62 -0.41 13.64
N ASP A 27 -0.70 0.73 14.32
CA ASP A 27 -1.60 1.01 15.43
C ASP A 27 -1.75 2.53 15.64
N MET A 28 -2.51 2.94 16.65
CA MET A 28 -2.77 4.35 16.94
C MET A 28 -1.50 5.13 17.34
N ALA A 29 -0.57 4.50 18.04
CA ALA A 29 0.68 5.16 18.45
C ALA A 29 1.60 5.41 17.24
N ASP A 30 1.72 4.39 16.36
CA ASP A 30 2.46 4.53 15.10
C ASP A 30 1.79 5.57 14.18
N LEU A 31 0.44 5.61 14.13
CA LEU A 31 -0.29 6.63 13.39
C LEU A 31 0.06 8.03 13.89
N GLN A 32 -0.01 8.28 15.20
CA GLN A 32 0.30 9.58 15.79
C GLN A 32 1.74 9.98 15.51
N ALA A 33 2.70 9.08 15.69
CA ALA A 33 4.10 9.36 15.43
C ALA A 33 4.35 9.76 13.96
N ARG A 34 3.71 9.07 13.00
CA ARG A 34 3.81 9.38 11.57
C ARG A 34 3.16 10.71 11.22
N LEU A 35 1.97 11.00 11.77
CA LEU A 35 1.29 12.28 11.58
C LEU A 35 2.13 13.42 12.13
N GLY A 36 2.75 13.23 13.29
CA GLY A 36 3.66 14.21 13.89
C GLY A 36 4.89 14.51 13.02
N ALA A 37 5.34 13.54 12.23
CA ALA A 37 6.50 13.68 11.34
C ALA A 37 6.19 14.41 10.02
N ILE A 38 4.93 14.68 9.69
CA ILE A 38 4.56 15.42 8.47
C ILE A 38 5.23 16.79 8.48
N ILE A 39 5.96 17.09 7.41
CA ILE A 39 6.61 18.37 7.22
C ILE A 39 5.61 19.38 6.65
N ILE A 40 5.32 20.43 7.41
CA ILE A 40 4.37 21.48 7.03
C ILE A 40 5.01 22.74 6.49
N GLY A 41 6.32 22.86 6.64
CA GLY A 41 7.07 24.01 6.14
C GLY A 41 8.53 23.99 6.59
N CYS A 42 9.22 25.10 6.35
CA CYS A 42 10.60 25.28 6.77
C CYS A 42 10.79 26.62 7.48
N ARG A 43 11.68 26.64 8.46
CA ARG A 43 12.14 27.87 9.11
C ARG A 43 13.06 28.68 8.19
N ARG A 44 13.43 29.88 8.57
CA ARG A 44 14.36 30.72 7.80
C ARG A 44 15.74 30.08 7.62
N ASP A 45 16.17 29.27 8.56
CA ASP A 45 17.42 28.50 8.53
C ASP A 45 17.31 27.21 7.71
N LYS A 46 16.17 26.99 7.02
CA LYS A 46 15.81 25.81 6.23
C LYS A 46 15.59 24.53 7.04
N SER A 47 15.56 24.58 8.36
CA SER A 47 15.13 23.44 9.17
C SER A 47 13.64 23.16 8.97
N ALA A 48 13.27 21.87 8.98
CA ALA A 48 11.87 21.47 8.82
C ALA A 48 11.01 21.91 10.02
N VAL A 49 9.76 22.23 9.74
CA VAL A 49 8.70 22.39 10.73
C VAL A 49 7.71 21.26 10.52
N THR A 50 7.42 20.51 11.57
CA THR A 50 6.55 19.33 11.51
C THR A 50 5.19 19.56 12.18
N CYS A 51 4.25 18.65 11.98
CA CYS A 51 2.97 18.67 12.70
C CYS A 51 3.16 18.55 14.21
N ALA A 52 4.18 17.84 14.69
CA ALA A 52 4.50 17.75 16.11
C ALA A 52 4.97 19.10 16.68
N ASP A 53 5.73 19.89 15.91
CA ASP A 53 6.17 21.23 16.34
C ASP A 53 5.00 22.17 16.65
N ILE A 54 3.86 22.01 15.98
CA ILE A 54 2.64 22.79 16.22
C ILE A 54 1.59 22.04 17.05
N GLN A 55 1.93 20.85 17.56
CA GLN A 55 1.06 19.99 18.39
C GLN A 55 -0.25 19.60 17.71
N ALA A 56 -0.25 19.42 16.39
CA ALA A 56 -1.44 19.05 15.63
C ALA A 56 -1.67 17.52 15.54
N ASP A 57 -0.63 16.72 15.75
CA ASP A 57 -0.64 15.26 15.62
C ASP A 57 -1.69 14.58 16.50
N GLY A 58 -1.89 15.05 17.74
CA GLY A 58 -2.88 14.52 18.65
C GLY A 58 -4.31 14.71 18.14
N ALA A 59 -4.65 15.92 17.70
CA ALA A 59 -5.97 16.22 17.15
C ALA A 59 -6.25 15.44 15.86
N MET A 60 -5.27 15.34 14.97
CA MET A 60 -5.37 14.53 13.74
C MET A 60 -5.59 13.05 14.06
N THR A 61 -4.89 12.51 15.05
CA THR A 61 -5.03 11.11 15.50
C THR A 61 -6.43 10.84 16.04
N VAL A 62 -6.99 11.74 16.83
CA VAL A 62 -8.36 11.61 17.35
C VAL A 62 -9.39 11.58 16.22
N LEU A 63 -9.24 12.45 15.22
CA LEU A 63 -10.14 12.46 14.06
C LEU A 63 -10.08 11.16 13.24
N LEU A 64 -8.93 10.50 13.22
CA LEU A 64 -8.72 9.25 12.48
C LEU A 64 -8.98 7.98 13.30
N LYS A 65 -9.33 8.10 14.58
CA LYS A 65 -9.49 6.97 15.49
C LYS A 65 -10.45 5.89 14.95
N GLU A 66 -11.61 6.28 14.49
CA GLU A 66 -12.60 5.36 13.93
C GLU A 66 -12.18 4.85 12.55
N ALA A 67 -11.54 5.71 11.76
CA ALA A 67 -11.02 5.34 10.44
C ALA A 67 -9.91 4.29 10.50
N MET A 68 -9.26 4.07 11.64
CA MET A 68 -8.27 3.01 11.84
C MET A 68 -8.87 1.60 11.93
N GLN A 69 -10.19 1.48 12.03
CA GLN A 69 -10.87 0.19 12.15
C GLN A 69 -11.28 -0.32 10.76
N PRO A 70 -10.76 -1.48 10.31
CA PRO A 70 -11.19 -2.07 9.04
C PRO A 70 -12.68 -2.44 9.06
N ASN A 71 -13.37 -2.19 7.95
CA ASN A 71 -14.72 -2.67 7.76
C ASN A 71 -14.68 -4.13 7.32
N LEU A 72 -15.36 -5.01 8.06
CA LEU A 72 -15.58 -6.39 7.67
C LEU A 72 -16.93 -6.52 7.00
N VAL A 73 -16.94 -6.95 5.76
CA VAL A 73 -18.16 -7.14 4.96
C VAL A 73 -18.25 -8.57 4.45
N GLN A 74 -19.43 -8.98 4.02
CA GLN A 74 -19.68 -10.26 3.38
C GLN A 74 -19.88 -10.07 1.89
N THR A 75 -19.19 -10.86 1.06
CA THR A 75 -19.40 -10.87 -0.39
C THR A 75 -20.71 -11.59 -0.76
N LEU A 76 -21.12 -11.45 -2.02
CA LEU A 76 -22.31 -12.17 -2.53
C LEU A 76 -22.16 -13.68 -2.46
N GLU A 77 -20.93 -14.21 -2.53
CA GLU A 77 -20.59 -15.63 -2.38
C GLU A 77 -20.40 -16.03 -0.91
N HIS A 78 -20.80 -15.18 0.04
CA HIS A 78 -20.71 -15.42 1.48
C HIS A 78 -19.29 -15.55 2.04
N ASN A 79 -18.29 -14.99 1.36
CA ASN A 79 -16.93 -14.91 1.87
C ASN A 79 -16.70 -13.61 2.63
N PRO A 80 -15.91 -13.60 3.71
CA PRO A 80 -15.54 -12.36 4.40
C PRO A 80 -14.57 -11.54 3.56
N ALA A 81 -14.72 -10.21 3.60
CA ALA A 81 -13.79 -9.28 3.00
C ALA A 81 -13.56 -8.07 3.90
N PHE A 82 -12.29 -7.67 4.07
CA PHE A 82 -11.95 -6.41 4.71
C PHE A 82 -11.87 -5.29 3.67
N ILE A 83 -12.53 -4.17 3.97
CA ILE A 83 -12.42 -2.93 3.18
C ILE A 83 -11.86 -1.86 4.09
N HIS A 84 -10.65 -1.38 3.77
CA HIS A 84 -9.98 -0.43 4.61
C HIS A 84 -8.89 0.34 3.87
N GLY A 85 -8.99 1.67 3.91
CA GLY A 85 -8.10 2.57 3.23
C GLY A 85 -8.30 2.57 1.71
N GLY A 86 -7.73 3.56 1.03
CA GLY A 86 -7.87 3.70 -0.41
C GLY A 86 -6.82 4.67 -0.97
N PRO A 87 -5.52 4.48 -0.66
CA PRO A 87 -4.49 5.35 -1.18
C PRO A 87 -4.32 5.09 -2.68
N PHE A 88 -4.22 6.15 -3.48
CA PHE A 88 -3.97 6.00 -4.91
C PHE A 88 -2.53 5.56 -5.19
N ALA A 89 -2.34 4.65 -6.15
CA ALA A 89 -1.03 4.13 -6.51
C ALA A 89 -0.11 5.17 -7.16
N ASN A 90 -0.64 6.21 -7.76
CA ASN A 90 0.13 7.34 -8.28
C ASN A 90 0.64 8.28 -7.16
N ILE A 91 0.11 8.19 -5.95
CA ILE A 91 0.48 9.04 -4.81
C ILE A 91 1.13 8.21 -3.70
N ALA A 92 0.62 7.00 -3.44
CA ALA A 92 1.07 6.11 -2.37
C ALA A 92 1.20 4.68 -2.88
N HIS A 93 1.02 3.68 -2.02
CA HIS A 93 1.17 2.26 -2.38
C HIS A 93 -0.05 1.63 -3.07
N GLY A 94 -1.17 2.35 -3.20
CA GLY A 94 -2.30 2.01 -4.08
C GLY A 94 -3.13 0.78 -3.73
N CYS A 95 -3.03 0.27 -2.52
CA CYS A 95 -3.80 -0.89 -2.05
C CYS A 95 -4.25 -0.71 -0.58
N ASN A 96 -5.02 -1.64 -0.06
CA ASN A 96 -5.58 -1.58 1.30
C ASN A 96 -4.52 -1.42 2.40
N SER A 97 -4.98 -1.18 3.63
CA SER A 97 -4.12 -0.94 4.78
C SER A 97 -3.33 -2.16 5.25
N VAL A 98 -2.25 -1.90 5.96
CA VAL A 98 -1.46 -2.93 6.67
C VAL A 98 -2.30 -3.62 7.73
N ILE A 99 -3.12 -2.87 8.48
CA ILE A 99 -3.99 -3.40 9.53
C ILE A 99 -4.99 -4.41 8.95
N ALA A 100 -5.66 -4.08 7.85
CA ALA A 100 -6.62 -4.98 7.21
C ALA A 100 -5.95 -6.29 6.77
N THR A 101 -4.80 -6.21 6.09
CA THR A 101 -4.07 -7.40 5.65
C THR A 101 -3.62 -8.27 6.83
N ARG A 102 -3.03 -7.67 7.87
CA ARG A 102 -2.60 -8.41 9.06
C ARG A 102 -3.76 -9.01 9.84
N SER A 103 -4.90 -8.32 9.92
CA SER A 103 -6.12 -8.86 10.55
C SER A 103 -6.65 -10.06 9.78
N ALA A 104 -6.73 -9.97 8.45
CA ALA A 104 -7.13 -11.08 7.60
C ALA A 104 -6.21 -12.30 7.77
N MET A 105 -4.89 -12.10 7.81
CA MET A 105 -3.90 -13.17 8.02
C MET A 105 -4.02 -13.88 9.37
N LYS A 106 -4.62 -13.24 10.38
CA LYS A 106 -4.88 -13.86 11.68
C LYS A 106 -6.19 -14.66 11.70
N LEU A 107 -7.09 -14.38 10.78
CA LEU A 107 -8.44 -14.94 10.78
C LEU A 107 -8.65 -16.02 9.71
N SER A 108 -7.74 -16.12 8.73
CA SER A 108 -7.90 -17.04 7.59
C SER A 108 -6.57 -17.69 7.23
N GLU A 109 -6.64 -18.92 6.76
CA GLU A 109 -5.50 -19.68 6.22
C GLU A 109 -5.00 -19.10 4.90
N TYR A 110 -5.93 -18.62 4.06
CA TYR A 110 -5.64 -17.97 2.79
C TYR A 110 -6.15 -16.54 2.80
N VAL A 111 -5.30 -15.61 2.39
CA VAL A 111 -5.64 -14.19 2.24
C VAL A 111 -5.29 -13.74 0.84
N ILE A 112 -6.28 -13.22 0.14
CA ILE A 112 -6.12 -12.64 -1.19
C ILE A 112 -6.24 -11.12 -1.05
N THR A 113 -5.28 -10.39 -1.58
CA THR A 113 -5.28 -8.93 -1.56
C THR A 113 -4.94 -8.37 -2.93
N GLU A 114 -5.41 -7.17 -3.20
CA GLU A 114 -5.01 -6.41 -4.39
C GLU A 114 -3.60 -5.84 -4.24
N ALA A 115 -2.97 -5.52 -5.36
CA ALA A 115 -1.73 -4.75 -5.42
C ALA A 115 -1.95 -3.33 -5.99
N GLY A 116 -3.17 -3.00 -6.41
CA GLY A 116 -3.57 -1.72 -6.99
C GLY A 116 -3.10 -1.53 -8.43
N PHE A 117 -3.89 -0.83 -9.23
CA PHE A 117 -3.60 -0.41 -10.61
C PHE A 117 -2.93 -1.47 -11.51
N GLY A 118 -2.22 -1.01 -12.55
CA GLY A 118 -1.38 -1.87 -13.40
C GLY A 118 -0.20 -2.47 -12.62
N ALA A 119 0.23 -3.65 -13.03
CA ALA A 119 1.30 -4.37 -12.35
C ALA A 119 2.65 -3.63 -12.40
N ASP A 120 2.87 -2.85 -13.43
CA ASP A 120 4.03 -1.99 -13.65
C ASP A 120 4.14 -0.82 -12.65
N LEU A 121 3.09 -0.51 -11.92
CA LEU A 121 3.06 0.52 -10.88
C LEU A 121 2.65 -0.07 -9.53
N GLY A 122 1.47 -0.68 -9.46
CA GLY A 122 0.88 -1.13 -8.22
C GLY A 122 1.57 -2.32 -7.59
N ALA A 123 1.98 -3.31 -8.38
CA ALA A 123 2.71 -4.46 -7.85
C ALA A 123 4.08 -4.04 -7.29
N GLU A 124 4.83 -3.17 -7.95
CA GLU A 124 6.10 -2.66 -7.44
C GLU A 124 5.90 -1.96 -6.09
N LYS A 125 4.93 -1.04 -5.99
CA LYS A 125 4.65 -0.33 -4.74
C LYS A 125 4.14 -1.26 -3.64
N PHE A 126 3.34 -2.26 -3.98
CA PHE A 126 2.90 -3.27 -3.03
C PHE A 126 4.08 -4.02 -2.42
N PHE A 127 5.00 -4.51 -3.26
CA PHE A 127 6.18 -5.24 -2.79
C PHE A 127 7.17 -4.32 -2.09
N ASP A 128 7.56 -3.23 -2.72
CA ASP A 128 8.67 -2.39 -2.26
C ASP A 128 8.30 -1.44 -1.12
N ILE A 129 7.05 -1.09 -0.98
CA ILE A 129 6.57 -0.22 0.11
C ILE A 129 5.83 -1.04 1.16
N LYS A 130 4.66 -1.58 0.81
CA LYS A 130 3.77 -2.21 1.80
C LYS A 130 4.37 -3.48 2.38
N CYS A 131 4.82 -4.40 1.54
CA CYS A 131 5.36 -5.67 2.01
C CYS A 131 6.61 -5.49 2.86
N ARG A 132 7.54 -4.63 2.44
CA ARG A 132 8.76 -4.34 3.21
C ARG A 132 8.44 -3.70 4.56
N LYS A 133 7.58 -2.68 4.58
CA LYS A 133 7.17 -2.02 5.84
C LYS A 133 6.41 -2.93 6.79
N ALA A 134 5.56 -3.79 6.27
CA ALA A 134 4.69 -4.64 7.06
C ALA A 134 5.26 -6.04 7.34
N GLY A 135 6.42 -6.38 6.78
CA GLY A 135 7.00 -7.73 6.89
C GLY A 135 6.15 -8.79 6.22
N LEU A 136 5.48 -8.45 5.10
CA LEU A 136 4.65 -9.36 4.35
C LEU A 136 5.47 -10.09 3.29
N ALA A 137 5.26 -11.40 3.15
CA ALA A 137 5.90 -12.25 2.14
C ALA A 137 4.85 -13.06 1.38
N PRO A 138 4.24 -12.51 0.31
CA PRO A 138 3.25 -13.21 -0.49
C PRO A 138 3.80 -14.54 -1.02
N LYS A 139 3.01 -15.60 -0.92
CA LYS A 139 3.36 -16.95 -1.39
C LYS A 139 3.04 -17.16 -2.87
N CYS A 140 2.13 -16.39 -3.40
CA CYS A 140 1.67 -16.48 -4.77
C CYS A 140 1.30 -15.10 -5.31
N VAL A 141 1.50 -14.90 -6.59
CA VAL A 141 1.07 -13.72 -7.34
C VAL A 141 0.15 -14.18 -8.46
N VAL A 142 -1.06 -13.62 -8.51
CA VAL A 142 -1.99 -13.84 -9.60
C VAL A 142 -1.96 -12.63 -10.52
N LEU A 143 -1.43 -12.82 -11.72
CA LEU A 143 -1.40 -11.78 -12.75
C LEU A 143 -2.67 -11.87 -13.61
N VAL A 144 -3.48 -10.82 -13.59
CA VAL A 144 -4.67 -10.69 -14.44
C VAL A 144 -4.29 -9.88 -15.67
N ALA A 145 -4.26 -10.53 -16.83
CA ALA A 145 -3.96 -9.90 -18.11
C ALA A 145 -5.11 -10.11 -19.10
N THR A 146 -5.81 -9.03 -19.43
CA THR A 146 -6.84 -9.09 -20.49
C THR A 146 -6.21 -8.94 -21.86
N ILE A 147 -6.84 -9.52 -22.90
CA ILE A 147 -6.40 -9.35 -24.30
C ILE A 147 -6.34 -7.86 -24.68
N ARG A 148 -7.28 -7.04 -24.20
CA ARG A 148 -7.26 -5.60 -24.44
C ARG A 148 -6.04 -4.92 -23.81
N ALA A 149 -5.68 -5.27 -22.58
CA ALA A 149 -4.49 -4.75 -21.92
C ALA A 149 -3.21 -5.18 -22.66
N LEU A 150 -3.13 -6.45 -23.09
CA LEU A 150 -2.00 -6.94 -23.86
C LEU A 150 -1.85 -6.20 -25.18
N LYS A 151 -2.93 -5.98 -25.94
CA LYS A 151 -2.90 -5.18 -27.17
C LYS A 151 -2.41 -3.76 -26.92
N MET A 152 -2.96 -3.10 -25.89
CA MET A 152 -2.58 -1.72 -25.55
C MET A 152 -1.09 -1.63 -25.18
N ASN A 153 -0.59 -2.55 -24.37
CA ASN A 153 0.83 -2.63 -24.02
C ASN A 153 1.71 -3.05 -25.21
N GLY A 154 1.15 -3.67 -26.23
CA GLY A 154 1.78 -3.95 -27.51
C GLY A 154 1.70 -2.81 -28.52
N GLY A 155 1.25 -1.61 -28.11
CA GLY A 155 1.24 -0.39 -28.91
C GLY A 155 -0.03 -0.14 -29.73
N VAL A 156 -1.11 -0.91 -29.52
CA VAL A 156 -2.40 -0.68 -30.19
C VAL A 156 -3.14 0.50 -29.55
N LYS A 157 -3.65 1.40 -30.37
CA LYS A 157 -4.42 2.55 -29.91
C LYS A 157 -5.76 2.12 -29.30
N LYS A 158 -6.28 2.95 -28.41
CA LYS A 158 -7.50 2.65 -27.65
C LYS A 158 -8.72 2.38 -28.54
N GLU A 159 -8.84 3.08 -29.63
CA GLU A 159 -9.92 2.99 -30.60
C GLU A 159 -9.90 1.66 -31.39
N GLU A 160 -8.72 1.07 -31.56
CA GLU A 160 -8.46 -0.16 -32.33
C GLU A 160 -8.41 -1.42 -31.47
N LEU A 161 -8.61 -1.31 -30.14
CA LEU A 161 -8.53 -2.46 -29.21
C LEU A 161 -9.61 -3.52 -29.46
N GLY A 162 -10.66 -3.20 -30.23
CA GLY A 162 -11.68 -4.15 -30.68
C GLY A 162 -11.20 -5.12 -31.76
N GLU A 163 -10.29 -4.64 -32.64
CA GLU A 163 -9.79 -5.39 -33.78
C GLU A 163 -8.79 -6.46 -33.35
N GLU A 164 -8.71 -7.56 -34.11
CA GLU A 164 -7.74 -8.63 -33.85
C GLU A 164 -6.32 -8.14 -34.14
N ASN A 165 -5.38 -8.34 -33.19
CA ASN A 165 -3.98 -7.99 -33.37
C ASN A 165 -3.09 -8.95 -32.56
N VAL A 166 -2.81 -10.12 -33.12
CA VAL A 166 -1.99 -11.17 -32.49
C VAL A 166 -0.54 -10.71 -32.31
N SER A 167 0.00 -9.92 -33.25
CA SER A 167 1.38 -9.43 -33.19
C SER A 167 1.58 -8.52 -31.99
N ALA A 168 0.66 -7.60 -31.71
CA ALA A 168 0.69 -6.71 -30.55
C ALA A 168 0.61 -7.49 -29.25
N VAL A 169 -0.24 -8.51 -29.18
CA VAL A 169 -0.32 -9.36 -27.98
C VAL A 169 1.01 -10.07 -27.70
N ARG A 170 1.70 -10.55 -28.74
CA ARG A 170 3.01 -11.19 -28.61
C ARG A 170 4.12 -10.22 -28.21
N GLN A 171 4.01 -8.96 -28.61
CA GLN A 171 5.00 -7.91 -28.29
C GLN A 171 4.77 -7.26 -26.92
N SER A 172 3.66 -7.59 -26.26
CA SER A 172 3.33 -7.00 -24.96
C SER A 172 4.40 -7.32 -23.92
N THR A 173 4.88 -6.28 -23.24
CA THR A 173 5.87 -6.37 -22.15
C THR A 173 5.25 -6.57 -20.79
N LEU A 174 3.91 -6.71 -20.70
CA LEU A 174 3.17 -6.78 -19.45
C LEU A 174 3.64 -7.91 -18.51
N PHE A 175 4.21 -8.99 -19.05
CA PHE A 175 4.61 -10.17 -18.29
C PHE A 175 6.00 -10.08 -17.65
N SER A 176 6.84 -9.14 -18.03
CA SER A 176 8.23 -9.08 -17.54
C SER A 176 8.36 -8.39 -16.17
N ILE A 177 7.56 -7.37 -15.87
CA ILE A 177 7.73 -6.50 -14.72
C ILE A 177 7.29 -7.18 -13.40
N PRO A 178 6.10 -7.80 -13.28
CA PRO A 178 5.66 -8.40 -12.01
C PRO A 178 6.49 -9.60 -11.57
N VAL A 179 7.00 -10.38 -12.53
CA VAL A 179 7.84 -11.54 -12.25
C VAL A 179 9.19 -11.10 -11.68
N GLN A 180 9.75 -10.00 -12.16
CA GLN A 180 11.02 -9.46 -11.65
C GLN A 180 10.85 -8.87 -10.25
N ALA A 181 9.77 -8.13 -9.98
CA ALA A 181 9.47 -7.59 -8.66
C ALA A 181 9.30 -8.72 -7.61
N ALA A 182 8.58 -9.78 -7.95
CA ALA A 182 8.40 -10.94 -7.08
C ALA A 182 9.72 -11.69 -6.81
N LYS A 183 10.61 -11.83 -7.81
CA LYS A 183 11.94 -12.43 -7.65
C LYS A 183 12.83 -11.60 -6.73
N ASN A 184 12.92 -10.31 -6.96
CA ASN A 184 13.76 -9.40 -6.15
C ASN A 184 13.35 -9.42 -4.68
N GLN A 185 12.08 -9.67 -4.38
CA GLN A 185 11.61 -9.75 -3.00
C GLN A 185 11.90 -11.09 -2.34
N ALA A 186 11.85 -12.18 -3.08
CA ALA A 186 12.24 -13.50 -2.59
C ALA A 186 13.73 -13.52 -2.17
N ASP A 187 14.57 -12.82 -2.93
CA ASP A 187 16.01 -12.73 -2.67
C ASP A 187 16.39 -11.76 -1.54
N THR A 188 15.51 -10.82 -1.19
CA THR A 188 15.77 -9.79 -0.15
C THR A 188 14.99 -10.01 1.16
N ALA A 189 14.14 -11.03 1.23
CA ALA A 189 13.42 -11.33 2.46
C ALA A 189 14.40 -11.76 3.55
N PRO A 190 14.42 -11.13 4.74
CA PRO A 190 15.25 -11.58 5.83
C PRO A 190 14.86 -13.01 6.20
N THR A 191 15.85 -13.89 6.27
CA THR A 191 15.68 -15.26 6.78
C THR A 191 15.01 -15.16 8.16
N PRO A 192 13.90 -15.87 8.43
CA PRO A 192 13.27 -15.80 9.74
C PRO A 192 14.30 -16.23 10.79
N ALA A 193 14.56 -15.35 11.75
CA ALA A 193 15.42 -15.66 12.87
C ALA A 193 14.85 -16.90 13.56
N THR A 194 15.60 -17.97 13.55
CA THR A 194 15.32 -19.18 14.32
C THR A 194 15.37 -18.81 15.80
N SER A 195 14.22 -18.57 16.40
CA SER A 195 14.11 -18.37 17.85
C SER A 195 14.33 -19.71 18.55
N SER A 196 15.60 -20.06 18.75
CA SER A 196 15.99 -21.04 19.73
C SER A 196 16.07 -20.37 21.11
N ASN A 197 14.94 -20.25 21.80
CA ASN A 197 14.92 -20.08 23.24
C ASN A 197 13.57 -20.60 23.78
N ARG A 198 13.50 -21.91 23.99
CA ARG A 198 12.63 -22.48 25.00
C ARG A 198 13.34 -22.32 26.35
N PRO A 199 12.77 -21.65 27.33
CA PRO A 199 13.26 -21.79 28.69
C PRO A 199 12.90 -23.18 29.20
N ALA A 200 13.90 -23.84 29.77
CA ALA A 200 13.75 -25.12 30.42
C ALA A 200 12.73 -25.03 31.57
N SER A 201 11.78 -25.96 31.58
CA SER A 201 10.89 -26.20 32.69
C SER A 201 11.69 -26.62 33.93
N GLY A 202 11.83 -25.73 34.91
CA GLY A 202 12.17 -26.08 36.29
C GLY A 202 10.92 -26.54 37.01
N ARG A 203 10.90 -27.82 37.41
CA ARG A 203 10.00 -28.33 38.47
C ARG A 203 10.49 -27.79 39.81
N VAL A 204 9.65 -27.26 40.57
CA VAL A 204 9.36 -27.65 41.96
C VAL A 204 7.92 -27.23 42.26
#